data_2b8b1fd4f1fd1abf517843be0db4e75f
#
_entry.id   2b8b1fd4f1fd1abf517843be0db4e75f
#
_cell.length_a   1.000
_cell.length_b   1.000
_cell.length_c   1.000
_cell.angle_alpha   90.00
_cell.angle_beta   90.00
_cell.angle_gamma   90.00
#
_symmetry.space_group_name_H-M   'P 1'
#
loop_
_entity.id
_entity.type
_entity.pdbx_description
1 polymer ?
#
loop_
_entity_poly.entity_id
_entity_poly.type
_entity_poly.pdbx_seq_one_letter_code
_entity_poly.pdbx_strand_id
1 'polypeptide(L)'
;MNRLQTAALAVFTIIFATAQTPEQGADSAPAPGAHLEKAQTQNQLDADKTLFTVMAALNAAGYDAGANSSAAHPLRAFIRKELAAKDIPSLRDLKYYYQSHHHQDPSEDLAQYISFALSVGPPPAFEFRYGTSALPPDVRQFSELPELLNRFYDEANIEDLWKQSQPAFDQIVGFYHAPLARAILEANAYLRSETSGVLGHRFQVYVDLLAAPGEIQSRNYRTDTFVVMTPSIGPTRERTEELATEQIADVRHAWLHSVLDPLAVRYYTDLDTKIDLLELAKPAPALDDIYKEDFAMLATESLIKAVEARLAPQAKRDAMITEAMHEGFILTAAFYEGLGNYENQDRAMRMYYPDLVKAINVKAEKQRLAGIQFATARNRRGPDRAQAQPRLSKAEKMLGEAEELSGRRQLDLARATFQNVLAEPPEPTLHARAYFGLARIAVLQKDPENAEKLFLHSIDAGPDAETRSWAYYYLGRLEEAADLRDEARKYYRLAANTSGGSPKAIEWAQKALDAAEKTGGNESSPKNEDR
;
A
#
# COMPACT_ATOMS: atom_id res chain seq x y z
N MET A 1 -43.44 12.35 -11.16
CA MET A 1 -42.96 12.05 -9.79
C MET A 1 -43.26 10.63 -9.28
N ASN A 2 -44.35 9.94 -9.71
CA ASN A 2 -44.69 8.62 -9.13
C ASN A 2 -44.08 7.36 -9.84
N ARG A 3 -43.38 7.50 -10.95
CA ARG A 3 -42.87 6.34 -11.71
C ARG A 3 -41.46 5.87 -11.29
N LEU A 4 -40.64 6.75 -10.75
CA LEU A 4 -39.29 6.40 -10.24
C LEU A 4 -39.31 5.64 -8.90
N GLN A 5 -40.32 5.89 -8.05
CA GLN A 5 -40.40 5.22 -6.74
C GLN A 5 -40.76 3.73 -6.83
N THR A 6 -41.55 3.31 -7.83
CA THR A 6 -41.95 1.90 -7.99
C THR A 6 -40.87 1.03 -8.65
N ALA A 7 -40.03 1.61 -9.49
CA ALA A 7 -38.94 0.89 -10.17
C ALA A 7 -37.71 0.63 -9.26
N ALA A 8 -37.51 1.46 -8.23
CA ALA A 8 -36.39 1.34 -7.31
C ALA A 8 -36.33 0.01 -6.52
N LEU A 9 -37.48 -0.68 -6.35
CA LEU A 9 -37.54 -1.91 -5.55
C LEU A 9 -36.86 -3.11 -6.24
N ALA A 10 -36.88 -3.16 -7.59
CA ALA A 10 -36.33 -4.28 -8.34
C ALA A 10 -34.79 -4.22 -8.49
N VAL A 11 -34.19 -3.02 -8.45
CA VAL A 11 -32.74 -2.83 -8.63
C VAL A 11 -31.95 -3.19 -7.37
N PHE A 12 -32.57 -3.03 -6.19
CA PHE A 12 -31.87 -3.23 -4.91
C PHE A 12 -31.56 -4.68 -4.58
N THR A 13 -32.29 -5.65 -5.14
CA THR A 13 -32.08 -7.08 -4.84
C THR A 13 -30.85 -7.66 -5.57
N ILE A 14 -30.40 -7.04 -6.66
CA ILE A 14 -29.32 -7.59 -7.51
C ILE A 14 -27.94 -7.00 -7.15
N ILE A 15 -27.88 -5.78 -6.59
CA ILE A 15 -26.59 -5.10 -6.28
C ILE A 15 -25.88 -5.73 -5.05
N PHE A 16 -26.60 -6.48 -4.21
CA PHE A 16 -26.08 -7.02 -2.94
C PHE A 16 -25.71 -8.50 -2.94
N ALA A 17 -25.89 -9.23 -4.03
CA ALA A 17 -25.65 -10.69 -4.08
C ALA A 17 -24.18 -11.10 -4.13
N THR A 18 -23.21 -10.16 -4.07
CA THR A 18 -21.78 -10.48 -4.27
C THR A 18 -20.85 -10.19 -3.09
N ALA A 19 -21.41 -9.93 -1.89
CA ALA A 19 -20.61 -9.73 -0.67
C ALA A 19 -20.96 -10.73 0.44
N GLN A 20 -21.36 -11.96 0.10
CA GLN A 20 -21.48 -13.05 1.07
C GLN A 20 -20.52 -14.18 0.71
N THR A 21 -19.75 -14.57 1.70
CA THR A 21 -18.92 -15.78 1.74
C THR A 21 -19.71 -17.03 1.38
N PRO A 22 -19.15 -18.01 0.68
CA PRO A 22 -19.84 -19.26 0.36
C PRO A 22 -20.01 -20.11 1.62
N GLU A 23 -21.26 -20.38 1.99
CA GLU A 23 -21.61 -21.53 2.83
C GLU A 23 -21.41 -22.83 2.06
N GLN A 24 -20.88 -23.81 2.76
CA GLN A 24 -20.66 -25.19 2.31
C GLN A 24 -21.95 -25.88 1.91
N GLY A 25 -22.00 -26.39 0.72
CA GLY A 25 -23.04 -27.31 0.24
C GLY A 25 -22.43 -28.36 -0.70
N ALA A 26 -22.70 -29.61 -0.42
CA ALA A 26 -22.05 -30.84 -0.82
C ALA A 26 -22.09 -31.21 -2.31
N ASP A 27 -21.08 -32.02 -2.68
CA ASP A 27 -20.99 -33.02 -3.75
C ASP A 27 -21.20 -32.60 -5.21
N SER A 28 -20.09 -32.39 -5.89
CA SER A 28 -19.86 -32.96 -7.25
C SER A 28 -18.37 -33.14 -7.49
N ALA A 29 -17.98 -34.29 -7.99
CA ALA A 29 -16.61 -34.76 -8.21
C ALA A 29 -15.81 -33.80 -9.14
N PRO A 30 -14.52 -33.55 -8.87
CA PRO A 30 -13.70 -32.68 -9.71
C PRO A 30 -13.27 -33.39 -11.00
N ALA A 31 -13.30 -32.62 -12.10
CA ALA A 31 -12.69 -33.02 -13.37
C ALA A 31 -11.16 -33.20 -13.21
N PRO A 32 -10.54 -34.19 -13.88
CA PRO A 32 -9.12 -34.44 -13.77
C PRO A 32 -8.33 -33.36 -14.53
N GLY A 33 -7.49 -32.59 -13.82
CA GLY A 33 -6.55 -31.64 -14.43
C GLY A 33 -6.33 -30.31 -13.72
N ALA A 34 -7.06 -30.00 -12.67
CA ALA A 34 -6.73 -28.85 -11.84
C ALA A 34 -5.55 -29.21 -10.95
N HIS A 35 -4.36 -28.75 -11.28
CA HIS A 35 -3.27 -28.63 -10.31
C HIS A 35 -3.78 -27.74 -9.19
N LEU A 36 -4.07 -28.35 -8.03
CA LEU A 36 -4.13 -27.67 -6.77
C LEU A 36 -2.75 -27.03 -6.58
N GLU A 37 -2.63 -25.73 -6.88
CA GLU A 37 -1.58 -24.93 -6.28
C GLU A 37 -1.70 -25.17 -4.78
N LYS A 38 -0.72 -25.90 -4.22
CA LYS A 38 -0.54 -25.97 -2.77
C LYS A 38 -0.66 -24.55 -2.28
N ALA A 39 -1.56 -24.32 -1.33
CA ALA A 39 -1.55 -23.12 -0.53
C ALA A 39 -0.11 -22.99 -0.01
N GLN A 40 0.69 -22.18 -0.68
CA GLN A 40 2.02 -21.85 -0.25
C GLN A 40 1.79 -21.12 1.08
N THR A 41 2.23 -21.74 2.16
CA THR A 41 2.59 -20.98 3.37
C THR A 41 3.50 -19.87 2.85
N GLN A 42 2.95 -18.66 2.72
CA GLN A 42 3.68 -17.54 2.14
C GLN A 42 4.90 -17.33 3.03
N ASN A 43 6.07 -17.70 2.50
CA ASN A 43 7.33 -17.34 3.12
C ASN A 43 7.37 -15.81 3.11
N GLN A 44 7.26 -15.20 4.28
CA GLN A 44 7.33 -13.75 4.43
C GLN A 44 8.72 -13.21 4.08
N LEU A 45 9.72 -14.07 3.97
CA LEU A 45 11.12 -13.74 3.64
C LEU A 45 11.58 -14.61 2.47
N ASP A 46 12.04 -13.98 1.40
CA ASP A 46 12.47 -14.68 0.18
C ASP A 46 13.53 -13.86 -0.58
N ALA A 47 14.08 -14.44 -1.64
CA ALA A 47 14.91 -13.77 -2.64
C ALA A 47 14.11 -13.58 -3.94
N ASP A 48 14.27 -12.45 -4.61
CA ASP A 48 13.55 -12.13 -5.83
C ASP A 48 14.52 -11.95 -7.02
N LYS A 49 14.27 -12.72 -8.11
CA LYS A 49 15.12 -12.68 -9.31
C LYS A 49 15.07 -11.33 -10.04
N THR A 50 13.92 -10.66 -10.01
CA THR A 50 13.75 -9.34 -10.63
C THR A 50 14.61 -8.33 -9.91
N LEU A 51 14.53 -8.31 -8.57
CA LEU A 51 15.37 -7.46 -7.73
C LEU A 51 16.86 -7.77 -7.94
N PHE A 52 17.24 -9.05 -7.93
CA PHE A 52 18.63 -9.46 -8.20
C PHE A 52 19.12 -8.93 -9.56
N THR A 53 18.31 -9.02 -10.62
CA THR A 53 18.68 -8.57 -11.96
C THR A 53 18.88 -7.06 -12.00
N VAL A 54 17.95 -6.29 -11.41
CA VAL A 54 18.05 -4.84 -11.32
C VAL A 54 19.31 -4.44 -10.56
N MET A 55 19.56 -5.05 -9.40
CA MET A 55 20.74 -4.75 -8.58
C MET A 55 22.06 -5.18 -9.24
N ALA A 56 22.07 -6.27 -9.99
CA ALA A 56 23.24 -6.68 -10.79
C ALA A 56 23.54 -5.65 -11.90
N ALA A 57 22.50 -5.18 -12.60
CA ALA A 57 22.62 -4.14 -13.63
C ALA A 57 23.14 -2.82 -13.05
N LEU A 58 22.63 -2.38 -11.91
CA LEU A 58 23.11 -1.17 -11.21
C LEU A 58 24.58 -1.29 -10.80
N ASN A 59 24.98 -2.43 -10.22
CA ASN A 59 26.38 -2.68 -9.85
C ASN A 59 27.30 -2.66 -11.07
N ALA A 60 26.87 -3.17 -12.22
CA ALA A 60 27.63 -3.08 -13.48
C ALA A 60 27.63 -1.66 -14.07
N ALA A 61 26.54 -0.90 -13.86
CA ALA A 61 26.41 0.47 -14.35
C ALA A 61 27.18 1.51 -13.52
N GLY A 62 27.58 1.19 -12.28
CA GLY A 62 28.38 2.10 -11.44
C GLY A 62 27.85 2.36 -10.04
N TYR A 63 26.77 1.71 -9.61
CA TYR A 63 26.32 1.78 -8.22
C TYR A 63 27.39 1.18 -7.29
N ASP A 64 28.03 2.03 -6.48
CA ASP A 64 29.17 1.65 -5.64
C ASP A 64 28.96 1.94 -4.14
N ALA A 65 27.80 2.45 -3.72
CA ALA A 65 27.50 2.70 -2.32
C ALA A 65 27.80 1.44 -1.47
N GLY A 66 28.68 1.58 -0.48
CA GLY A 66 29.10 0.48 0.40
C GLY A 66 29.83 -0.67 -0.28
N ALA A 67 30.26 -0.56 -1.55
CA ALA A 67 30.90 -1.67 -2.30
C ALA A 67 32.24 -2.12 -1.68
N ASN A 68 32.96 -1.21 -1.01
CA ASN A 68 34.22 -1.49 -0.32
C ASN A 68 34.04 -1.76 1.18
N SER A 69 32.79 -1.84 1.66
CA SER A 69 32.52 -2.13 3.06
C SER A 69 32.86 -3.59 3.39
N SER A 70 33.57 -3.81 4.51
CA SER A 70 33.83 -5.16 5.03
C SER A 70 32.55 -5.84 5.53
N ALA A 71 31.45 -5.09 5.68
CA ALA A 71 30.15 -5.61 6.04
C ALA A 71 29.30 -6.04 4.82
N ALA A 72 29.76 -5.77 3.60
CA ALA A 72 29.06 -6.20 2.38
C ALA A 72 29.18 -7.72 2.19
N HIS A 73 28.11 -8.34 1.70
CA HIS A 73 28.13 -9.76 1.40
C HIS A 73 29.12 -10.08 0.27
N PRO A 74 29.96 -11.14 0.38
CA PRO A 74 30.96 -11.50 -0.64
C PRO A 74 30.39 -11.72 -2.04
N LEU A 75 29.12 -12.13 -2.15
CA LEU A 75 28.41 -12.30 -3.41
C LEU A 75 28.46 -11.02 -4.26
N ARG A 76 28.35 -9.84 -3.67
CA ARG A 76 28.38 -8.58 -4.40
C ARG A 76 29.69 -8.39 -5.15
N ALA A 77 30.82 -8.65 -4.48
CA ALA A 77 32.14 -8.57 -5.12
C ALA A 77 32.31 -9.62 -6.23
N PHE A 78 31.78 -10.82 -6.00
CA PHE A 78 31.75 -11.90 -7.01
C PHE A 78 30.98 -11.45 -8.26
N ILE A 79 29.74 -10.98 -8.12
CA ILE A 79 28.89 -10.55 -9.23
C ILE A 79 29.55 -9.39 -10.01
N ARG A 80 30.09 -8.39 -9.30
CA ARG A 80 30.79 -7.27 -9.95
C ARG A 80 31.99 -7.76 -10.79
N LYS A 81 32.77 -8.71 -10.28
CA LYS A 81 33.91 -9.30 -10.98
C LYS A 81 33.48 -10.07 -12.23
N GLU A 82 32.45 -10.92 -12.10
CA GLU A 82 31.93 -11.71 -13.22
C GLU A 82 31.37 -10.83 -14.35
N LEU A 83 30.61 -9.78 -13.99
CA LEU A 83 30.08 -8.82 -14.96
C LEU A 83 31.20 -7.98 -15.64
N ALA A 84 32.22 -7.59 -14.89
CA ALA A 84 33.36 -6.83 -15.44
C ALA A 84 34.22 -7.66 -16.40
N ALA A 85 34.22 -8.99 -16.30
CA ALA A 85 34.98 -9.89 -17.18
C ALA A 85 34.25 -10.19 -18.50
N LYS A 86 32.98 -9.80 -18.66
CA LYS A 86 32.17 -10.08 -19.85
C LYS A 86 32.14 -8.87 -20.79
N ASP A 87 32.03 -9.15 -22.07
CA ASP A 87 31.63 -8.16 -23.07
C ASP A 87 30.09 -8.07 -23.12
N ILE A 88 29.57 -6.97 -22.60
CA ILE A 88 28.13 -6.73 -22.47
C ILE A 88 27.77 -5.48 -23.27
N PRO A 89 27.27 -5.62 -24.50
CA PRO A 89 26.99 -4.48 -25.39
C PRO A 89 26.03 -3.44 -24.78
N SER A 90 24.98 -3.89 -24.07
CA SER A 90 24.00 -3.00 -23.42
C SER A 90 24.54 -2.24 -22.21
N LEU A 91 25.71 -2.61 -21.68
CA LEU A 91 26.27 -1.99 -20.48
C LEU A 91 26.60 -0.51 -20.66
N ARG A 92 26.99 -0.09 -21.87
CA ARG A 92 27.21 1.32 -22.16
C ARG A 92 25.94 2.14 -22.01
N ASP A 93 24.85 1.63 -22.57
CA ASP A 93 23.54 2.29 -22.52
C ASP A 93 22.98 2.31 -21.07
N LEU A 94 23.16 1.21 -20.32
CA LEU A 94 22.82 1.15 -18.90
C LEU A 94 23.62 2.13 -18.05
N LYS A 95 24.93 2.30 -18.30
CA LYS A 95 25.75 3.29 -17.60
C LYS A 95 25.27 4.71 -17.84
N TYR A 96 24.97 5.03 -19.10
CA TYR A 96 24.44 6.33 -19.46
C TYR A 96 23.08 6.57 -18.80
N TYR A 97 22.20 5.55 -18.84
CA TYR A 97 20.89 5.60 -18.23
C TYR A 97 20.99 5.81 -16.72
N TYR A 98 21.81 5.04 -16.02
CA TYR A 98 22.03 5.18 -14.58
C TYR A 98 22.54 6.58 -14.22
N GLN A 99 23.54 7.10 -14.96
CA GLN A 99 24.08 8.44 -14.74
C GLN A 99 23.05 9.56 -14.93
N SER A 100 22.10 9.39 -15.86
CA SER A 100 21.05 10.38 -16.13
C SER A 100 19.90 10.38 -15.11
N HIS A 101 19.75 9.29 -14.35
CA HIS A 101 18.71 9.10 -13.34
C HIS A 101 19.25 8.99 -11.90
N HIS A 102 20.56 9.18 -11.74
CA HIS A 102 21.22 9.05 -10.45
C HIS A 102 20.85 10.17 -9.48
N HIS A 103 20.51 9.82 -8.24
CA HIS A 103 20.35 10.76 -7.13
C HIS A 103 21.65 10.95 -6.36
N GLN A 104 21.88 12.16 -5.81
CA GLN A 104 23.07 12.43 -5.00
C GLN A 104 23.05 11.69 -3.65
N ASP A 105 21.87 11.50 -3.06
CA ASP A 105 21.71 10.68 -1.86
C ASP A 105 21.69 9.21 -2.26
N PRO A 106 22.64 8.38 -1.74
CA PRO A 106 22.72 6.97 -2.11
C PRO A 106 21.49 6.14 -1.72
N SER A 107 20.78 6.54 -0.66
CA SER A 107 19.56 5.83 -0.21
C SER A 107 18.38 6.16 -1.11
N GLU A 108 18.22 7.43 -1.52
CA GLU A 108 17.21 7.84 -2.49
C GLU A 108 17.49 7.20 -3.87
N ASP A 109 18.78 7.14 -4.26
CA ASP A 109 19.18 6.50 -5.50
C ASP A 109 18.82 5.01 -5.52
N LEU A 110 19.12 4.28 -4.45
CA LEU A 110 18.73 2.88 -4.30
C LEU A 110 17.20 2.72 -4.28
N ALA A 111 16.52 3.61 -3.58
CA ALA A 111 15.09 3.60 -3.34
C ALA A 111 14.24 3.55 -4.62
N GLN A 112 14.57 4.38 -5.63
CA GLN A 112 13.82 4.44 -6.88
C GLN A 112 13.95 3.13 -7.69
N TYR A 113 15.11 2.50 -7.69
CA TYR A 113 15.35 1.23 -8.41
C TYR A 113 14.71 0.04 -7.70
N ILE A 114 14.64 0.05 -6.37
CA ILE A 114 13.86 -0.92 -5.61
C ILE A 114 12.36 -0.76 -5.94
N SER A 115 11.85 0.48 -5.96
CA SER A 115 10.48 0.79 -6.38
C SER A 115 10.20 0.25 -7.78
N PHE A 116 11.13 0.45 -8.71
CA PHE A 116 11.03 -0.10 -10.06
C PHE A 116 10.99 -1.62 -10.06
N ALA A 117 11.93 -2.30 -9.39
CA ALA A 117 12.01 -3.77 -9.36
C ALA A 117 10.72 -4.40 -8.82
N LEU A 118 10.09 -3.78 -7.82
CA LEU A 118 8.83 -4.23 -7.24
C LEU A 118 7.61 -3.93 -8.14
N SER A 119 7.73 -2.98 -9.07
CA SER A 119 6.65 -2.55 -9.98
C SER A 119 6.58 -3.33 -11.29
N VAL A 120 7.60 -4.14 -11.59
CA VAL A 120 7.68 -4.92 -12.83
C VAL A 120 7.56 -6.42 -12.58
N GLY A 121 7.21 -7.15 -13.64
CA GLY A 121 7.16 -8.60 -13.66
C GLY A 121 8.56 -9.23 -13.76
N PRO A 122 8.63 -10.58 -13.78
CA PRO A 122 9.89 -11.29 -13.80
C PRO A 122 10.65 -11.10 -15.12
N PRO A 123 12.00 -11.28 -15.08
CA PRO A 123 12.80 -11.33 -16.28
C PRO A 123 12.36 -12.49 -17.21
N PRO A 124 12.60 -12.40 -18.51
CA PRO A 124 13.33 -11.31 -19.18
C PRO A 124 12.45 -10.12 -19.57
N ALA A 125 11.13 -10.20 -19.46
CA ALA A 125 10.20 -9.21 -20.00
C ALA A 125 10.14 -7.89 -19.20
N PHE A 126 10.22 -7.93 -17.87
CA PHE A 126 10.12 -6.77 -16.98
C PHE A 126 8.88 -5.89 -17.25
N GLU A 127 7.76 -6.50 -17.63
CA GLU A 127 6.52 -5.76 -17.91
C GLU A 127 6.00 -5.07 -16.65
N PHE A 128 5.59 -3.82 -16.77
CA PHE A 128 4.96 -3.13 -15.65
C PHE A 128 3.68 -3.84 -15.21
N ARG A 129 3.56 -4.10 -13.92
CA ARG A 129 2.39 -4.78 -13.31
C ARG A 129 1.14 -3.91 -13.30
N TYR A 130 1.31 -2.58 -13.45
CA TYR A 130 0.24 -1.59 -13.39
C TYR A 130 0.35 -0.62 -14.56
N GLY A 131 -0.79 -0.04 -14.97
CA GLY A 131 -0.78 1.04 -15.96
C GLY A 131 -0.02 2.28 -15.44
N THR A 132 0.49 3.09 -16.35
CA THR A 132 1.38 4.23 -16.05
C THR A 132 0.84 5.18 -14.99
N SER A 133 -0.49 5.42 -14.96
CA SER A 133 -1.13 6.29 -13.96
C SER A 133 -1.12 5.72 -12.54
N ALA A 134 -1.01 4.40 -12.41
CA ALA A 134 -0.99 3.69 -11.13
C ALA A 134 0.43 3.38 -10.62
N LEU A 135 1.46 3.72 -11.41
CA LEU A 135 2.85 3.58 -10.99
C LEU A 135 3.23 4.66 -9.96
N PRO A 136 4.09 4.32 -9.00
CA PRO A 136 4.69 5.30 -8.11
C PRO A 136 5.36 6.45 -8.87
N PRO A 137 5.37 7.69 -8.34
CA PRO A 137 5.98 8.84 -9.03
C PRO A 137 7.43 8.62 -9.42
N ASP A 138 8.22 8.00 -8.55
CA ASP A 138 9.64 7.67 -8.74
C ASP A 138 9.88 6.59 -9.82
N VAL A 139 8.86 5.78 -10.16
CA VAL A 139 8.95 4.73 -11.19
C VAL A 139 8.56 5.23 -12.57
N ARG A 140 7.72 6.26 -12.67
CA ARG A 140 7.18 6.74 -13.97
C ARG A 140 8.24 7.16 -14.97
N GLN A 141 9.40 7.62 -14.48
CA GLN A 141 10.54 8.02 -15.31
C GLN A 141 11.27 6.83 -15.95
N PHE A 142 11.04 5.60 -15.48
CA PHE A 142 11.77 4.41 -15.91
C PHE A 142 11.12 3.65 -17.07
N SER A 143 10.39 4.32 -17.96
CA SER A 143 9.69 3.67 -19.08
C SER A 143 10.60 2.89 -20.04
N GLU A 144 11.86 3.29 -20.18
CA GLU A 144 12.85 2.66 -21.09
C GLU A 144 13.68 1.57 -20.40
N LEU A 145 13.70 1.53 -19.06
CA LEU A 145 14.55 0.61 -18.30
C LEU A 145 14.21 -0.89 -18.54
N PRO A 146 12.94 -1.29 -18.72
CA PRO A 146 12.58 -2.69 -19.02
C PRO A 146 13.31 -3.24 -20.26
N GLU A 147 13.38 -2.47 -21.34
CA GLU A 147 14.05 -2.89 -22.58
C GLU A 147 15.58 -3.00 -22.39
N LEU A 148 16.17 -2.07 -21.65
CA LEU A 148 17.61 -2.12 -21.32
C LEU A 148 17.92 -3.35 -20.46
N LEU A 149 17.10 -3.66 -19.46
CA LEU A 149 17.27 -4.82 -18.59
C LEU A 149 17.04 -6.14 -19.31
N ASN A 150 16.10 -6.19 -20.27
CA ASN A 150 15.89 -7.38 -21.11
C ASN A 150 17.17 -7.72 -21.89
N ARG A 151 17.77 -6.75 -22.58
CA ARG A 151 19.04 -6.95 -23.30
C ARG A 151 20.16 -7.35 -22.34
N PHE A 152 20.31 -6.65 -21.22
CA PHE A 152 21.32 -6.95 -20.22
C PHE A 152 21.18 -8.36 -19.64
N TYR A 153 19.95 -8.82 -19.39
CA TYR A 153 19.67 -10.15 -18.84
C TYR A 153 20.26 -11.25 -19.70
N ASP A 154 20.04 -11.17 -21.01
CA ASP A 154 20.54 -12.16 -21.97
C ASP A 154 22.06 -12.02 -22.20
N GLU A 155 22.56 -10.81 -22.48
CA GLU A 155 23.96 -10.55 -22.80
C GLU A 155 24.90 -10.85 -21.61
N ALA A 156 24.47 -10.55 -20.39
CA ALA A 156 25.23 -10.83 -19.17
C ALA A 156 25.04 -12.27 -18.65
N ASN A 157 24.13 -13.05 -19.26
CA ASN A 157 23.71 -14.40 -18.79
C ASN A 157 23.33 -14.37 -17.30
N ILE A 158 22.39 -13.50 -16.96
CA ILE A 158 21.94 -13.28 -15.57
C ILE A 158 21.28 -14.54 -15.00
N GLU A 159 20.62 -15.34 -15.82
CA GLU A 159 20.00 -16.61 -15.38
C GLU A 159 21.02 -17.54 -14.70
N ASP A 160 22.21 -17.66 -15.27
CA ASP A 160 23.27 -18.50 -14.69
C ASP A 160 23.89 -17.87 -13.45
N LEU A 161 24.08 -16.54 -13.43
CA LEU A 161 24.55 -15.82 -12.23
C LEU A 161 23.54 -15.95 -11.08
N TRP A 162 22.24 -15.87 -11.37
CA TRP A 162 21.18 -16.10 -10.40
C TRP A 162 21.26 -17.50 -9.80
N LYS A 163 21.35 -18.55 -10.64
CA LYS A 163 21.50 -19.95 -10.18
C LYS A 163 22.72 -20.15 -9.29
N GLN A 164 23.85 -19.54 -9.66
CA GLN A 164 25.08 -19.61 -8.86
C GLN A 164 24.96 -18.87 -7.54
N SER A 165 24.10 -17.86 -7.45
CA SER A 165 23.87 -17.05 -6.27
C SER A 165 22.90 -17.68 -5.27
N GLN A 166 22.06 -18.64 -5.69
CA GLN A 166 21.02 -19.27 -4.86
C GLN A 166 21.55 -19.77 -3.50
N PRO A 167 22.70 -20.49 -3.40
CA PRO A 167 23.18 -20.97 -2.11
C PRO A 167 23.47 -19.84 -1.10
N ALA A 168 23.89 -18.67 -1.56
CA ALA A 168 24.14 -17.52 -0.70
C ALA A 168 22.81 -16.93 -0.19
N PHE A 169 21.81 -16.81 -1.06
CA PHE A 169 20.47 -16.37 -0.68
C PHE A 169 19.83 -17.36 0.30
N ASP A 170 19.86 -18.67 0.01
CA ASP A 170 19.30 -19.71 0.87
C ASP A 170 19.91 -19.68 2.29
N GLN A 171 21.22 -19.46 2.38
CA GLN A 171 21.92 -19.34 3.67
C GLN A 171 21.41 -18.14 4.47
N ILE A 172 21.28 -16.98 3.84
CA ILE A 172 20.84 -15.74 4.49
C ILE A 172 19.36 -15.82 4.85
N VAL A 173 18.50 -16.25 3.93
CA VAL A 173 17.08 -16.48 4.20
C VAL A 173 16.91 -17.45 5.37
N GLY A 174 17.63 -18.57 5.38
CA GLY A 174 17.59 -19.52 6.48
C GLY A 174 18.03 -18.92 7.82
N PHE A 175 19.02 -18.04 7.82
CA PHE A 175 19.51 -17.37 9.02
C PHE A 175 18.50 -16.39 9.64
N TYR A 176 17.82 -15.60 8.80
CA TYR A 176 16.86 -14.58 9.24
C TYR A 176 15.44 -15.09 9.45
N HIS A 177 15.04 -16.19 8.81
CA HIS A 177 13.65 -16.66 8.77
C HIS A 177 13.01 -16.82 10.15
N ALA A 178 13.59 -17.64 11.03
CA ALA A 178 12.99 -17.93 12.34
C ALA A 178 12.99 -16.72 13.29
N PRO A 179 14.08 -15.93 13.41
CA PRO A 179 14.09 -14.71 14.23
C PRO A 179 13.10 -13.66 13.75
N LEU A 180 13.00 -13.44 12.42
CA LEU A 180 12.08 -12.48 11.84
C LEU A 180 10.62 -12.89 12.05
N ALA A 181 10.30 -14.16 11.77
CA ALA A 181 8.96 -14.69 12.01
C ALA A 181 8.53 -14.52 13.47
N ARG A 182 9.43 -14.75 14.41
CA ARG A 182 9.18 -14.54 15.85
C ARG A 182 8.89 -13.08 16.16
N ALA A 183 9.70 -12.15 15.65
CA ALA A 183 9.52 -10.72 15.91
C ALA A 183 8.17 -10.20 15.37
N ILE A 184 7.75 -10.67 14.19
CA ILE A 184 6.44 -10.34 13.62
C ILE A 184 5.30 -10.95 14.43
N LEU A 185 5.43 -12.23 14.86
CA LEU A 185 4.42 -12.89 15.67
C LEU A 185 4.23 -12.22 17.05
N GLU A 186 5.32 -11.77 17.69
CA GLU A 186 5.26 -11.01 18.94
C GLU A 186 4.52 -9.69 18.76
N ALA A 187 4.79 -8.95 17.69
CA ALA A 187 4.09 -7.71 17.37
C ALA A 187 2.59 -7.96 17.09
N ASN A 188 2.25 -9.00 16.32
CA ASN A 188 0.88 -9.41 16.05
C ASN A 188 0.12 -9.82 17.31
N ALA A 189 0.75 -10.62 18.17
CA ALA A 189 0.16 -11.04 19.44
C ALA A 189 -0.12 -9.82 20.33
N TYR A 190 0.81 -8.88 20.41
CA TYR A 190 0.62 -7.65 21.18
C TYR A 190 -0.53 -6.80 20.63
N LEU A 191 -0.57 -6.55 19.31
CA LEU A 191 -1.63 -5.77 18.68
C LEU A 191 -2.96 -6.55 18.55
N ARG A 192 -2.97 -7.84 18.85
CA ARG A 192 -4.10 -8.76 18.62
C ARG A 192 -4.61 -8.65 17.18
N SER A 193 -3.65 -8.53 16.24
CA SER A 193 -3.93 -8.47 14.81
C SER A 193 -3.87 -9.86 14.19
N GLU A 194 -4.63 -10.07 13.14
CA GLU A 194 -4.63 -11.33 12.40
C GLU A 194 -3.33 -11.45 11.60
N THR A 195 -2.72 -12.64 11.62
CA THR A 195 -1.39 -12.89 11.03
C THR A 195 -1.42 -13.15 9.53
N SER A 196 -2.57 -13.37 8.95
CA SER A 196 -2.71 -13.67 7.53
C SER A 196 -3.76 -12.79 6.90
N GLY A 197 -3.40 -12.16 5.82
CA GLY A 197 -4.13 -11.51 4.74
C GLY A 197 -5.66 -11.46 4.73
N VAL A 198 -6.31 -11.36 5.88
CA VAL A 198 -7.77 -11.35 6.04
C VAL A 198 -8.45 -10.20 5.28
N LEU A 199 -7.70 -9.27 4.72
CA LEU A 199 -8.23 -8.22 3.85
C LEU A 199 -7.45 -8.11 2.52
N GLY A 200 -6.70 -9.17 2.13
CA GLY A 200 -5.88 -9.12 0.93
C GLY A 200 -4.61 -8.27 1.07
N HIS A 201 -4.20 -7.92 2.30
CA HIS A 201 -2.94 -7.23 2.54
C HIS A 201 -1.79 -8.25 2.57
N ARG A 202 -0.77 -8.00 1.78
CA ARG A 202 0.44 -8.81 1.75
C ARG A 202 1.58 -8.04 2.40
N PHE A 203 2.34 -8.71 3.28
CA PHE A 203 3.63 -8.22 3.76
C PHE A 203 4.71 -9.19 3.30
N GLN A 204 5.67 -8.69 2.53
CA GLN A 204 6.72 -9.50 1.95
C GLN A 204 8.07 -8.85 2.17
N VAL A 205 9.03 -9.62 2.67
CA VAL A 205 10.42 -9.20 2.82
C VAL A 205 11.27 -9.88 1.76
N TYR A 206 12.07 -9.10 1.03
CA TYR A 206 13.06 -9.60 0.10
C TYR A 206 14.46 -9.34 0.63
N VAL A 207 15.32 -10.33 0.50
CA VAL A 207 16.76 -10.18 0.76
C VAL A 207 17.44 -9.68 -0.52
N ASP A 208 18.21 -8.62 -0.40
CA ASP A 208 19.16 -8.17 -1.40
C ASP A 208 20.60 -8.32 -0.88
N LEU A 209 21.48 -8.92 -1.67
CA LEU A 209 22.89 -9.11 -1.31
C LEU A 209 23.84 -8.22 -2.11
N LEU A 210 23.29 -7.33 -2.96
CA LEU A 210 24.05 -6.52 -3.92
C LEU A 210 24.00 -5.02 -3.63
N ALA A 211 23.15 -4.55 -2.71
CA ALA A 211 23.13 -3.16 -2.26
C ALA A 211 24.14 -2.86 -1.15
N ALA A 212 24.12 -1.63 -0.63
CA ALA A 212 24.93 -1.26 0.53
C ALA A 212 24.47 -2.03 1.78
N PRO A 213 25.42 -2.54 2.59
CA PRO A 213 25.06 -3.32 3.77
C PRO A 213 24.33 -2.47 4.80
N GLY A 214 23.29 -3.03 5.40
CA GLY A 214 22.48 -2.37 6.41
C GLY A 214 21.28 -1.62 5.87
N GLU A 215 21.14 -1.49 4.55
CA GLU A 215 20.00 -0.83 3.94
C GLU A 215 18.71 -1.62 4.16
N ILE A 216 17.65 -0.91 4.53
CA ILE A 216 16.28 -1.43 4.63
C ILE A 216 15.34 -0.43 3.98
N GLN A 217 14.67 -0.85 2.93
CA GLN A 217 13.75 -0.03 2.14
C GLN A 217 12.34 -0.61 2.22
N SER A 218 11.35 0.20 2.59
CA SER A 218 9.95 -0.20 2.65
C SER A 218 9.14 0.49 1.57
N ARG A 219 8.25 -0.26 0.92
CA ARG A 219 7.37 0.22 -0.15
C ARG A 219 5.97 -0.31 0.02
N ASN A 220 4.98 0.56 -0.12
CA ASN A 220 3.59 0.17 -0.13
C ASN A 220 3.01 0.33 -1.54
N TYR A 221 2.40 -0.74 -2.04
CA TYR A 221 1.67 -0.76 -3.30
C TYR A 221 0.23 -1.17 -3.03
N ARG A 222 -0.71 -0.21 -3.06
CA ARG A 222 -2.10 -0.45 -2.66
C ARG A 222 -2.18 -1.01 -1.23
N THR A 223 -2.55 -2.29 -1.11
CA THR A 223 -2.68 -3.00 0.16
C THR A 223 -1.43 -3.80 0.55
N ASP A 224 -0.46 -3.90 -0.35
CA ASP A 224 0.73 -4.70 -0.14
C ASP A 224 1.90 -3.86 0.38
N THR A 225 2.59 -4.36 1.38
CA THR A 225 3.85 -3.80 1.90
C THR A 225 5.00 -4.72 1.54
N PHE A 226 6.01 -4.16 0.93
CA PHE A 226 7.26 -4.83 0.60
C PHE A 226 8.40 -4.20 1.38
N VAL A 227 9.26 -5.03 1.93
CA VAL A 227 10.52 -4.60 2.57
C VAL A 227 11.67 -5.27 1.83
N VAL A 228 12.65 -4.48 1.42
CA VAL A 228 13.92 -5.00 0.88
C VAL A 228 14.99 -4.74 1.92
N MET A 229 15.66 -5.80 2.37
CA MET A 229 16.72 -5.71 3.35
C MET A 229 18.04 -6.20 2.77
N THR A 230 19.12 -5.44 3.02
CA THR A 230 20.48 -5.84 2.68
C THR A 230 21.25 -6.18 3.97
N PRO A 231 21.48 -7.46 4.24
CA PRO A 231 22.17 -7.90 5.46
C PRO A 231 23.57 -7.31 5.60
N SER A 232 23.92 -6.95 6.83
CA SER A 232 25.30 -6.58 7.21
C SER A 232 26.03 -7.78 7.79
N ILE A 233 27.23 -8.05 7.31
CA ILE A 233 28.10 -9.12 7.83
C ILE A 233 29.10 -8.51 8.79
N GLY A 234 29.11 -8.96 10.05
CA GLY A 234 30.11 -8.55 11.03
C GLY A 234 31.43 -9.32 10.87
N PRO A 235 32.53 -8.82 11.43
CA PRO A 235 33.82 -9.51 11.41
C PRO A 235 33.84 -10.78 12.25
N THR A 236 32.91 -10.95 13.18
CA THR A 236 32.70 -12.16 13.97
C THR A 236 31.25 -12.60 13.86
N ARG A 237 30.98 -13.84 14.28
CA ARG A 237 29.61 -14.37 14.32
C ARG A 237 28.72 -13.56 15.28
N GLU A 238 29.24 -13.25 16.46
CA GLU A 238 28.51 -12.48 17.47
C GLU A 238 28.14 -11.11 16.95
N ARG A 239 29.06 -10.42 16.27
CA ARG A 239 28.75 -9.12 15.67
C ARG A 239 27.74 -9.22 14.54
N THR A 240 27.77 -10.30 13.76
CA THR A 240 26.74 -10.56 12.73
C THR A 240 25.37 -10.78 13.36
N GLU A 241 25.28 -11.53 14.46
CA GLU A 241 24.03 -11.77 15.19
C GLU A 241 23.49 -10.48 15.84
N GLU A 242 24.35 -9.58 16.33
CA GLU A 242 23.94 -8.26 16.82
C GLU A 242 23.37 -7.40 15.71
N LEU A 243 24.05 -7.28 14.57
CA LEU A 243 23.59 -6.53 13.41
C LEU A 243 22.27 -7.09 12.86
N ALA A 244 22.13 -8.40 12.83
CA ALA A 244 20.89 -9.05 12.43
C ALA A 244 19.74 -8.73 13.40
N THR A 245 20.00 -8.67 14.70
CA THR A 245 18.99 -8.29 15.70
C THR A 245 18.49 -6.87 15.47
N GLU A 246 19.39 -5.94 15.12
CA GLU A 246 19.04 -4.57 14.77
C GLU A 246 18.17 -4.54 13.50
N GLN A 247 18.58 -5.25 12.45
CA GLN A 247 17.83 -5.28 11.18
C GLN A 247 16.45 -5.97 11.32
N ILE A 248 16.35 -7.00 12.16
CA ILE A 248 15.06 -7.63 12.48
C ILE A 248 14.13 -6.64 13.19
N ALA A 249 14.68 -5.80 14.07
CA ALA A 249 13.88 -4.73 14.70
C ALA A 249 13.39 -3.72 13.67
N ASP A 250 14.21 -3.35 12.66
CA ASP A 250 13.82 -2.44 11.61
C ASP A 250 12.73 -3.04 10.69
N VAL A 251 12.81 -4.33 10.35
CA VAL A 251 11.75 -5.02 9.61
C VAL A 251 10.46 -5.12 10.42
N ARG A 252 10.56 -5.38 11.74
CA ARG A 252 9.39 -5.33 12.64
C ARG A 252 8.78 -3.92 12.69
N HIS A 253 9.60 -2.88 12.69
CA HIS A 253 9.15 -1.50 12.61
C HIS A 253 8.34 -1.25 11.32
N ALA A 254 8.84 -1.70 10.18
CA ALA A 254 8.11 -1.64 8.90
C ALA A 254 6.79 -2.44 8.94
N TRP A 255 6.79 -3.59 9.63
CA TRP A 255 5.57 -4.35 9.90
C TRP A 255 4.56 -3.55 10.71
N LEU A 256 5.00 -2.89 11.79
CA LEU A 256 4.12 -2.06 12.63
C LEU A 256 3.47 -0.94 11.80
N HIS A 257 4.19 -0.34 10.86
CA HIS A 257 3.63 0.62 9.92
C HIS A 257 2.51 0.01 9.07
N SER A 258 2.72 -1.19 8.52
CA SER A 258 1.70 -1.86 7.69
C SER A 258 0.37 -2.10 8.43
N VAL A 259 0.42 -2.21 9.77
CA VAL A 259 -0.75 -2.45 10.62
C VAL A 259 -1.33 -1.14 11.17
N LEU A 260 -0.49 -0.17 11.55
CA LEU A 260 -0.92 1.03 12.28
C LEU A 260 -1.21 2.24 11.38
N ASP A 261 -0.52 2.39 10.23
CA ASP A 261 -0.79 3.48 9.28
C ASP A 261 -2.25 3.49 8.78
N PRO A 262 -2.83 2.33 8.41
CA PRO A 262 -4.24 2.29 8.02
C PRO A 262 -5.19 2.75 9.13
N LEU A 263 -4.81 2.60 10.41
CA LEU A 263 -5.64 3.06 11.52
C LEU A 263 -5.62 4.58 11.64
N ALA A 264 -4.47 5.23 11.39
CA ALA A 264 -4.37 6.69 11.39
C ALA A 264 -5.22 7.32 10.29
N VAL A 265 -5.26 6.69 9.09
CA VAL A 265 -6.16 7.11 8.00
C VAL A 265 -7.62 6.88 8.37
N ARG A 266 -7.93 5.71 8.89
CA ARG A 266 -9.29 5.29 9.28
C ARG A 266 -9.93 6.15 10.35
N TYR A 267 -9.15 6.66 11.29
CA TYR A 267 -9.59 7.48 12.42
C TYR A 267 -8.99 8.88 12.36
N TYR A 268 -8.79 9.38 11.13
CA TYR A 268 -8.15 10.67 10.89
C TYR A 268 -8.86 11.80 11.64
N THR A 269 -10.20 11.83 11.65
CA THR A 269 -10.99 12.85 12.33
C THR A 269 -10.76 12.87 13.85
N ASP A 270 -10.60 11.69 14.48
CA ASP A 270 -10.24 11.61 15.91
C ASP A 270 -8.82 12.19 16.16
N LEU A 271 -7.86 11.88 15.27
CA LEU A 271 -6.50 12.44 15.33
C LEU A 271 -6.48 13.96 15.13
N ASP A 272 -7.22 14.47 14.16
CA ASP A 272 -7.28 15.89 13.84
C ASP A 272 -7.73 16.75 15.04
N THR A 273 -8.51 16.19 15.97
CA THR A 273 -8.86 16.86 17.25
C THR A 273 -7.65 17.15 18.15
N LYS A 274 -6.49 16.57 17.88
CA LYS A 274 -5.24 16.73 18.64
C LYS A 274 -4.15 17.47 17.86
N ILE A 275 -4.46 18.00 16.67
CA ILE A 275 -3.50 18.60 15.74
C ILE A 275 -2.70 19.76 16.35
N ASP A 276 -3.26 20.47 17.32
CA ASP A 276 -2.54 21.53 18.07
C ASP A 276 -1.22 21.06 18.70
N LEU A 277 -1.06 19.74 18.92
CA LEU A 277 0.18 19.19 19.47
C LEU A 277 1.31 19.17 18.44
N LEU A 278 1.01 19.21 17.14
CA LEU A 278 2.02 19.23 16.08
C LEU A 278 2.98 20.42 16.22
N GLU A 279 2.44 21.59 16.61
CA GLU A 279 3.25 22.79 16.78
C GLU A 279 4.36 22.64 17.83
N LEU A 280 4.19 21.73 18.78
CA LEU A 280 5.19 21.44 19.82
C LEU A 280 6.32 20.53 19.31
N ALA A 281 6.12 19.79 18.23
CA ALA A 281 7.14 18.96 17.60
C ALA A 281 8.01 19.74 16.60
N LYS A 282 7.48 20.80 15.99
CA LYS A 282 8.18 21.58 14.95
C LYS A 282 9.57 22.09 15.36
N PRO A 283 9.81 22.51 16.62
CA PRO A 283 11.13 22.95 17.05
C PRO A 283 12.19 21.84 17.17
N ALA A 284 11.82 20.55 17.07
CA ALA A 284 12.75 19.45 17.26
C ALA A 284 13.74 19.34 16.07
N PRO A 285 15.07 19.57 16.26
CA PRO A 285 16.01 19.58 15.15
C PRO A 285 16.25 18.20 14.54
N ALA A 286 16.14 17.16 15.37
CA ALA A 286 16.35 15.76 14.94
C ALA A 286 15.14 15.15 14.23
N LEU A 287 13.97 15.82 14.29
CA LEU A 287 12.75 15.34 13.66
C LEU A 287 12.73 15.74 12.17
N ASP A 288 12.50 14.78 11.29
CA ASP A 288 12.40 15.04 9.87
C ASP A 288 11.14 15.87 9.54
N ASP A 289 11.22 16.66 8.48
CA ASP A 289 10.17 17.62 8.13
C ASP A 289 8.83 16.93 7.81
N ILE A 290 8.87 15.70 7.31
CA ILE A 290 7.66 14.92 7.06
C ILE A 290 6.79 14.74 8.32
N TYR A 291 7.40 14.58 9.49
CA TYR A 291 6.68 14.47 10.77
C TYR A 291 6.27 15.82 11.34
N LYS A 292 6.93 16.92 10.93
CA LYS A 292 6.57 18.29 11.33
C LYS A 292 5.39 18.85 10.54
N GLU A 293 5.13 18.27 9.38
CA GLU A 293 4.07 18.71 8.47
C GLU A 293 2.83 17.81 8.50
N ASP A 294 2.98 16.55 8.93
CA ASP A 294 1.90 15.55 8.96
C ASP A 294 1.69 14.97 10.36
N PHE A 295 0.62 15.42 11.02
CA PHE A 295 0.30 14.97 12.38
C PHE A 295 -0.05 13.48 12.45
N ALA A 296 -0.68 12.91 11.43
CA ALA A 296 -1.00 11.49 11.43
C ALA A 296 0.27 10.65 11.35
N MET A 297 1.25 11.09 10.58
CA MET A 297 2.57 10.43 10.52
C MET A 297 3.32 10.55 11.85
N LEU A 298 3.34 11.75 12.47
CA LEU A 298 3.94 11.95 13.77
C LEU A 298 3.29 11.07 14.85
N ALA A 299 1.96 11.00 14.86
CA ALA A 299 1.20 10.20 15.81
C ALA A 299 1.46 8.70 15.62
N THR A 300 1.45 8.22 14.38
CA THR A 300 1.71 6.80 14.09
C THR A 300 3.11 6.40 14.47
N GLU A 301 4.12 7.18 14.12
CA GLU A 301 5.51 6.91 14.50
C GLU A 301 5.68 6.92 16.02
N SER A 302 5.08 7.89 16.72
CA SER A 302 5.08 7.94 18.19
C SER A 302 4.42 6.69 18.80
N LEU A 303 3.32 6.19 18.20
CA LEU A 303 2.67 4.96 18.64
C LEU A 303 3.53 3.72 18.39
N ILE A 304 4.19 3.63 17.23
CA ILE A 304 5.11 2.54 16.92
C ILE A 304 6.23 2.48 17.95
N LYS A 305 6.87 3.62 18.24
CA LYS A 305 7.92 3.69 19.28
C LYS A 305 7.41 3.29 20.66
N ALA A 306 6.17 3.66 21.00
CA ALA A 306 5.54 3.23 22.25
C ALA A 306 5.30 1.70 22.29
N VAL A 307 4.84 1.10 21.19
CA VAL A 307 4.66 -0.35 21.05
C VAL A 307 6.01 -1.07 21.14
N GLU A 308 7.04 -0.57 20.45
CA GLU A 308 8.39 -1.12 20.53
C GLU A 308 8.95 -1.08 21.95
N ALA A 309 8.73 0.02 22.67
CA ALA A 309 9.10 0.11 24.08
C ALA A 309 8.35 -0.93 24.95
N ARG A 310 7.05 -1.19 24.67
CA ARG A 310 6.27 -2.23 25.38
C ARG A 310 6.80 -3.64 25.09
N LEU A 311 7.23 -3.91 23.87
CA LEU A 311 7.82 -5.19 23.47
C LEU A 311 9.26 -5.38 23.98
N ALA A 312 9.94 -4.29 24.33
CA ALA A 312 11.31 -4.34 24.84
C ALA A 312 11.38 -4.85 26.29
N PRO A 313 12.56 -5.37 26.73
CA PRO A 313 12.82 -5.67 28.13
C PRO A 313 12.56 -4.46 29.04
N GLN A 314 11.97 -4.70 30.20
CA GLN A 314 11.55 -3.65 31.14
C GLN A 314 12.66 -2.60 31.41
N ALA A 315 13.89 -3.04 31.56
CA ALA A 315 15.03 -2.17 31.87
C ALA A 315 15.38 -1.17 30.76
N LYS A 316 14.89 -1.37 29.52
CA LYS A 316 15.17 -0.48 28.37
C LYS A 316 14.03 0.50 28.08
N ARG A 317 12.84 0.27 28.60
CA ARG A 317 11.61 0.97 28.21
C ARG A 317 11.69 2.47 28.43
N ASP A 318 12.08 2.89 29.62
CA ASP A 318 12.14 4.31 29.98
C ASP A 318 13.18 5.07 29.13
N ALA A 319 14.32 4.45 28.84
CA ALA A 319 15.34 5.02 27.97
C ALA A 319 14.81 5.19 26.54
N MET A 320 14.11 4.20 25.98
CA MET A 320 13.53 4.25 24.64
C MET A 320 12.46 5.36 24.52
N ILE A 321 11.59 5.48 25.53
CA ILE A 321 10.56 6.53 25.54
C ILE A 321 11.22 7.91 25.61
N THR A 322 12.21 8.09 26.50
CA THR A 322 12.92 9.35 26.68
C THR A 322 13.64 9.76 25.40
N GLU A 323 14.33 8.83 24.76
CA GLU A 323 15.01 9.03 23.48
C GLU A 323 14.03 9.48 22.39
N ALA A 324 12.92 8.75 22.19
CA ALA A 324 11.90 9.10 21.23
C ALA A 324 11.31 10.50 21.46
N MET A 325 11.03 10.85 22.72
CA MET A 325 10.53 12.17 23.08
C MET A 325 11.55 13.28 22.76
N HIS A 326 12.83 13.06 23.03
CA HIS A 326 13.91 14.00 22.73
C HIS A 326 14.15 14.13 21.21
N GLU A 327 13.92 13.09 20.43
CA GLU A 327 13.99 13.13 18.96
C GLU A 327 12.82 13.89 18.32
N GLY A 328 11.77 14.19 19.09
CA GLY A 328 10.59 14.93 18.61
C GLY A 328 9.33 14.09 18.43
N PHE A 329 9.34 12.79 18.72
CA PHE A 329 8.15 11.93 18.71
C PHE A 329 7.35 12.12 19.99
N ILE A 330 6.80 13.31 20.12
CA ILE A 330 6.26 13.89 21.36
C ILE A 330 5.06 13.16 21.96
N LEU A 331 4.39 12.28 21.21
CA LEU A 331 3.24 11.52 21.69
C LEU A 331 3.63 10.13 22.24
N THR A 332 4.92 9.74 22.17
CA THR A 332 5.37 8.42 22.58
C THR A 332 5.02 8.12 24.03
N ALA A 333 5.22 9.08 24.93
CA ALA A 333 4.89 8.89 26.35
C ALA A 333 3.38 8.75 26.60
N ALA A 334 2.56 9.57 25.94
CA ALA A 334 1.10 9.49 26.04
C ALA A 334 0.57 8.14 25.52
N PHE A 335 1.06 7.68 24.37
CA PHE A 335 0.70 6.37 23.85
C PHE A 335 1.20 5.23 24.75
N TYR A 336 2.43 5.31 25.26
CA TYR A 336 2.95 4.30 26.17
C TYR A 336 2.09 4.15 27.44
N GLU A 337 1.65 5.25 28.03
CA GLU A 337 0.71 5.25 29.17
C GLU A 337 -0.64 4.65 28.77
N GLY A 338 -1.20 5.07 27.63
CA GLY A 338 -2.46 4.55 27.11
C GLY A 338 -2.43 3.06 26.78
N LEU A 339 -1.29 2.55 26.32
CA LEU A 339 -1.09 1.11 26.07
C LEU A 339 -1.20 0.26 27.34
N GLY A 340 -0.92 0.81 28.54
CA GLY A 340 -1.18 0.12 29.80
C GLY A 340 -2.66 -0.22 29.99
N ASN A 341 -3.59 0.65 29.56
CA ASN A 341 -5.02 0.37 29.57
C ASN A 341 -5.41 -0.62 28.47
N TYR A 342 -4.76 -0.53 27.29
CA TYR A 342 -4.95 -1.48 26.21
C TYR A 342 -4.62 -2.92 26.63
N GLU A 343 -3.57 -3.11 27.38
CA GLU A 343 -3.13 -4.44 27.88
C GLU A 343 -4.15 -5.09 28.81
N ASN A 344 -4.96 -4.29 29.52
CA ASN A 344 -5.97 -4.75 30.50
C ASN A 344 -7.36 -5.00 29.90
N GLN A 345 -7.52 -5.03 28.57
CA GLN A 345 -8.77 -5.31 27.88
C GLN A 345 -8.54 -6.24 26.69
N ASP A 346 -9.59 -6.84 26.10
CA ASP A 346 -9.47 -7.92 25.10
C ASP A 346 -9.60 -7.46 23.65
N ARG A 347 -10.00 -6.20 23.38
CA ARG A 347 -10.19 -5.69 22.02
C ARG A 347 -8.85 -5.59 21.28
N ALA A 348 -8.86 -5.94 19.99
CA ALA A 348 -7.72 -5.75 19.11
C ALA A 348 -7.40 -4.25 18.91
N MET A 349 -6.16 -3.90 18.59
CA MET A 349 -5.71 -2.52 18.40
C MET A 349 -6.59 -1.78 17.39
N ARG A 350 -6.99 -2.43 16.29
CA ARG A 350 -7.89 -1.83 15.28
C ARG A 350 -9.23 -1.32 15.85
N MET A 351 -9.68 -1.88 16.96
CA MET A 351 -10.93 -1.49 17.65
C MET A 351 -10.68 -0.54 18.81
N TYR A 352 -9.48 -0.57 19.38
CA TYR A 352 -9.11 0.23 20.55
C TYR A 352 -8.46 1.56 20.15
N TYR A 353 -7.94 1.69 18.95
CA TYR A 353 -7.20 2.86 18.47
C TYR A 353 -7.92 4.19 18.72
N PRO A 354 -9.23 4.36 18.41
CA PRO A 354 -9.93 5.62 18.70
C PRO A 354 -9.98 5.96 20.19
N ASP A 355 -10.09 4.96 21.08
CA ASP A 355 -10.05 5.21 22.52
C ASP A 355 -8.66 5.64 22.97
N LEU A 356 -7.62 5.05 22.37
CA LEU A 356 -6.22 5.43 22.63
C LEU A 356 -5.97 6.89 22.23
N VAL A 357 -6.44 7.32 21.05
CA VAL A 357 -6.33 8.71 20.59
C VAL A 357 -7.15 9.66 21.46
N LYS A 358 -8.38 9.32 21.81
CA LYS A 358 -9.25 10.13 22.68
C LYS A 358 -8.66 10.34 24.08
N ALA A 359 -7.93 9.35 24.60
CA ALA A 359 -7.27 9.44 25.90
C ALA A 359 -6.14 10.48 25.96
N ILE A 360 -5.58 10.92 24.83
CA ILE A 360 -4.55 11.96 24.78
C ILE A 360 -5.12 13.28 25.33
N ASN A 361 -4.60 13.70 26.47
CA ASN A 361 -4.96 14.96 27.09
C ASN A 361 -4.04 16.09 26.61
N VAL A 362 -4.53 16.89 25.66
CA VAL A 362 -3.76 17.99 25.05
C VAL A 362 -3.13 18.94 26.08
N LYS A 363 -3.85 19.27 27.16
CA LYS A 363 -3.33 20.17 28.21
C LYS A 363 -2.19 19.51 29.00
N ALA A 364 -2.33 18.24 29.34
CA ALA A 364 -1.30 17.50 30.06
C ALA A 364 -0.04 17.35 29.20
N GLU A 365 -0.20 17.04 27.89
CA GLU A 365 0.93 16.93 26.97
C GLU A 365 1.63 18.28 26.75
N LYS A 366 0.89 19.40 26.61
CA LYS A 366 1.48 20.75 26.59
C LYS A 366 2.30 21.04 27.84
N GLN A 367 1.87 20.58 29.01
CA GLN A 367 2.63 20.72 30.26
C GLN A 367 3.86 19.82 30.32
N ARG A 368 3.75 18.55 29.89
CA ARG A 368 4.85 17.59 29.80
C ARG A 368 5.98 18.11 28.91
N LEU A 369 5.62 18.71 27.79
CA LEU A 369 6.54 19.20 26.77
C LEU A 369 7.15 20.58 27.07
N ALA A 370 6.59 21.34 28.01
CA ALA A 370 7.03 22.70 28.31
C ALA A 370 8.51 22.84 28.75
N GLY A 371 9.12 21.74 29.20
CA GLY A 371 10.54 21.69 29.62
C GLY A 371 11.40 20.72 28.80
N ILE A 372 10.88 20.20 27.69
CA ILE A 372 11.63 19.22 26.91
C ILE A 372 12.82 19.85 26.20
N GLN A 373 13.97 19.17 26.25
CA GLN A 373 15.15 19.51 25.48
C GLN A 373 15.28 18.54 24.32
N PHE A 374 15.03 19.01 23.10
CA PHE A 374 15.15 18.18 21.92
C PHE A 374 16.61 17.88 21.59
N ALA A 375 16.86 16.66 21.10
CA ALA A 375 18.13 16.24 20.56
C ALA A 375 18.43 16.99 19.25
N THR A 376 19.70 17.27 18.99
CA THR A 376 20.14 17.94 17.77
C THR A 376 20.34 16.98 16.59
N ALA A 377 20.47 15.67 16.87
CA ALA A 377 20.58 14.61 15.89
C ALA A 377 19.96 13.32 16.45
N ARG A 378 19.53 12.42 15.57
CA ARG A 378 19.11 11.07 15.96
C ARG A 378 20.31 10.16 16.20
N ASN A 379 20.21 9.31 17.19
CA ASN A 379 21.23 8.28 17.47
C ASN A 379 21.22 7.20 16.38
N ARG A 380 20.06 6.89 15.82
CA ARG A 380 19.87 5.93 14.75
C ARG A 380 18.73 6.38 13.86
N ARG A 381 18.96 6.40 12.53
CA ARG A 381 17.86 6.48 11.58
C ARG A 381 17.14 5.14 11.57
N GLY A 382 15.81 5.17 11.70
CA GLY A 382 14.98 4.00 11.41
C GLY A 382 15.08 3.63 9.92
N PRO A 383 14.47 2.50 9.51
CA PRO A 383 14.41 2.15 8.09
C PRO A 383 13.88 3.34 7.32
N ASP A 384 14.60 3.72 6.25
CA ASP A 384 14.17 4.85 5.42
C ASP A 384 12.76 4.55 4.91
N ARG A 385 11.81 5.27 5.48
CA ARG A 385 10.51 5.37 4.86
C ARG A 385 10.76 6.04 3.52
N ALA A 386 10.52 5.31 2.46
CA ALA A 386 10.62 5.89 1.15
C ALA A 386 9.87 7.21 1.13
N GLN A 387 10.59 8.28 0.90
CA GLN A 387 10.01 9.58 0.56
C GLN A 387 9.11 9.48 -0.69
N ALA A 388 9.16 8.34 -1.38
CA ALA A 388 8.38 8.00 -2.56
C ALA A 388 6.89 7.71 -2.31
N GLN A 389 6.43 7.57 -1.07
CA GLN A 389 4.98 7.61 -0.84
C GLN A 389 4.53 9.07 -0.92
N PRO A 390 3.68 9.41 -1.92
CA PRO A 390 3.09 10.74 -1.94
C PRO A 390 2.43 10.98 -0.59
N ARG A 391 2.77 12.10 0.05
CA ARG A 391 2.12 12.51 1.29
C ARG A 391 0.64 12.60 1.00
N LEU A 392 -0.16 11.80 1.69
CA LEU A 392 -1.61 11.90 1.55
C LEU A 392 -2.02 13.29 2.04
N SER A 393 -2.68 14.05 1.19
CA SER A 393 -3.30 15.32 1.56
C SER A 393 -4.37 15.10 2.64
N LYS A 394 -4.80 16.16 3.30
CA LYS A 394 -5.92 16.07 4.25
C LYS A 394 -7.16 15.49 3.58
N ALA A 395 -7.45 15.93 2.35
CA ALA A 395 -8.58 15.43 1.56
C ALA A 395 -8.46 13.94 1.25
N GLU A 396 -7.26 13.45 0.89
CA GLU A 396 -7.02 12.01 0.66
C GLU A 396 -7.23 11.15 1.91
N LYS A 397 -6.77 11.63 3.07
CA LYS A 397 -6.99 10.93 4.35
C LYS A 397 -8.46 10.84 4.72
N MET A 398 -9.19 11.96 4.61
CA MET A 398 -10.63 11.98 4.85
C MET A 398 -11.40 11.12 3.84
N LEU A 399 -10.98 11.10 2.57
CA LEU A 399 -11.58 10.26 1.55
C LEU A 399 -11.41 8.77 1.89
N GLY A 400 -10.22 8.36 2.31
CA GLY A 400 -9.95 6.99 2.77
C GLY A 400 -10.81 6.60 3.97
N GLU A 401 -10.96 7.49 4.97
CA GLU A 401 -11.86 7.27 6.12
C GLU A 401 -13.32 7.13 5.68
N ALA A 402 -13.79 8.00 4.78
CA ALA A 402 -15.17 7.96 4.27
C ALA A 402 -15.49 6.66 3.51
N GLU A 403 -14.55 6.18 2.69
CA GLU A 403 -14.67 4.92 1.96
C GLU A 403 -14.74 3.72 2.93
N GLU A 404 -13.93 3.72 3.97
CA GLU A 404 -13.94 2.68 5.01
C GLU A 404 -15.25 2.69 5.83
N LEU A 405 -15.71 3.87 6.25
CA LEU A 405 -17.00 4.03 6.94
C LEU A 405 -18.16 3.53 6.08
N SER A 406 -18.14 3.84 4.78
CA SER A 406 -19.11 3.35 3.81
C SER A 406 -19.08 1.82 3.69
N GLY A 407 -17.89 1.23 3.62
CA GLY A 407 -17.71 -0.23 3.61
C GLY A 407 -18.29 -0.93 4.84
N ARG A 408 -18.22 -0.28 5.99
CA ARG A 408 -18.81 -0.76 7.26
C ARG A 408 -20.29 -0.44 7.44
N ARG A 409 -20.92 0.15 6.45
CA ARG A 409 -22.30 0.60 6.50
C ARG A 409 -22.61 1.67 7.56
N GLN A 410 -21.63 2.41 8.01
CA GLN A 410 -21.79 3.60 8.86
C GLN A 410 -22.13 4.81 7.97
N LEU A 411 -23.27 4.73 7.28
CA LEU A 411 -23.59 5.60 6.14
C LEU A 411 -23.70 7.08 6.50
N ASP A 412 -24.17 7.42 7.70
CA ASP A 412 -24.31 8.82 8.11
C ASP A 412 -22.95 9.46 8.38
N LEU A 413 -22.04 8.73 9.02
CA LEU A 413 -20.65 9.18 9.24
C LEU A 413 -19.89 9.27 7.91
N ALA A 414 -20.01 8.24 7.06
CA ALA A 414 -19.40 8.25 5.73
C ALA A 414 -19.86 9.46 4.91
N ARG A 415 -21.17 9.77 4.93
CA ARG A 415 -21.72 10.94 4.24
C ARG A 415 -21.09 12.24 4.75
N ALA A 416 -21.05 12.43 6.07
CA ALA A 416 -20.46 13.62 6.66
C ALA A 416 -18.99 13.77 6.27
N THR A 417 -18.22 12.68 6.30
CA THR A 417 -16.81 12.70 5.95
C THR A 417 -16.59 12.96 4.45
N PHE A 418 -17.39 12.37 3.54
CA PHE A 418 -17.34 12.73 2.11
C PHE A 418 -17.67 14.22 1.87
N GLN A 419 -18.64 14.76 2.61
CA GLN A 419 -18.96 16.19 2.51
C GLN A 419 -17.81 17.08 3.00
N ASN A 420 -17.06 16.65 4.02
CA ASN A 420 -15.85 17.33 4.47
C ASN A 420 -14.75 17.32 3.39
N VAL A 421 -14.59 16.21 2.64
CA VAL A 421 -13.67 16.16 1.49
C VAL A 421 -14.05 17.23 0.45
N LEU A 422 -15.34 17.39 0.16
CA LEU A 422 -15.83 18.38 -0.79
C LEU A 422 -15.69 19.84 -0.29
N ALA A 423 -15.48 20.05 1.00
CA ALA A 423 -15.23 21.35 1.59
C ALA A 423 -13.75 21.79 1.53
N GLU A 424 -12.83 20.85 1.27
CA GLU A 424 -11.41 21.13 1.08
C GLU A 424 -11.17 21.79 -0.31
N PRO A 425 -9.99 22.41 -0.53
CA PRO A 425 -9.64 22.96 -1.85
C PRO A 425 -9.87 21.94 -2.97
N PRO A 426 -10.40 22.37 -4.13
CA PRO A 426 -10.83 21.43 -5.18
C PRO A 426 -9.66 20.66 -5.80
N GLU A 427 -9.67 19.37 -5.56
CA GLU A 427 -8.84 18.39 -6.23
C GLU A 427 -9.76 17.49 -7.10
N PRO A 428 -9.73 17.62 -8.44
CA PRO A 428 -10.72 17.02 -9.33
C PRO A 428 -10.99 15.54 -9.06
N THR A 429 -9.95 14.73 -8.97
CA THR A 429 -10.08 13.28 -8.77
C THR A 429 -10.64 12.93 -7.38
N LEU A 430 -10.23 13.66 -6.32
CA LEU A 430 -10.71 13.39 -4.96
C LEU A 430 -12.16 13.82 -4.80
N HIS A 431 -12.54 14.98 -5.33
CA HIS A 431 -13.93 15.44 -5.34
C HIS A 431 -14.82 14.50 -6.15
N ALA A 432 -14.35 14.01 -7.31
CA ALA A 432 -15.08 13.02 -8.10
C ALA A 432 -15.34 11.73 -7.31
N ARG A 433 -14.34 11.21 -6.59
CA ARG A 433 -14.47 10.03 -5.72
C ARG A 433 -15.41 10.29 -4.55
N ALA A 434 -15.36 11.48 -3.95
CA ALA A 434 -16.28 11.86 -2.88
C ALA A 434 -17.74 11.90 -3.35
N TYR A 435 -18.02 12.53 -4.51
CA TYR A 435 -19.35 12.51 -5.13
C TYR A 435 -19.79 11.08 -5.45
N PHE A 436 -18.90 10.25 -5.98
CA PHE A 436 -19.17 8.84 -6.25
C PHE A 436 -19.53 8.07 -4.97
N GLY A 437 -18.82 8.30 -3.86
CA GLY A 437 -19.13 7.73 -2.56
C GLY A 437 -20.51 8.15 -2.04
N LEU A 438 -20.83 9.44 -2.13
CA LEU A 438 -22.15 9.97 -1.78
C LEU A 438 -23.26 9.38 -2.65
N ALA A 439 -23.04 9.24 -3.96
CA ALA A 439 -23.98 8.61 -4.89
C ALA A 439 -24.28 7.16 -4.49
N ARG A 440 -23.25 6.38 -4.13
CA ARG A 440 -23.43 5.02 -3.64
C ARG A 440 -24.24 4.95 -2.33
N ILE A 441 -24.03 5.92 -1.43
CA ILE A 441 -24.84 6.03 -0.21
C ILE A 441 -26.30 6.33 -0.57
N ALA A 442 -26.58 7.23 -1.50
CA ALA A 442 -27.92 7.55 -1.97
C ALA A 442 -28.61 6.32 -2.59
N VAL A 443 -27.88 5.52 -3.39
CA VAL A 443 -28.38 4.22 -3.90
C VAL A 443 -28.79 3.30 -2.74
N LEU A 444 -27.93 3.15 -1.71
CA LEU A 444 -28.22 2.33 -0.54
C LEU A 444 -29.44 2.80 0.25
N GLN A 445 -29.71 4.10 0.25
CA GLN A 445 -30.84 4.72 0.92
C GLN A 445 -32.10 4.76 0.05
N LYS A 446 -32.05 4.17 -1.16
CA LYS A 446 -33.15 4.12 -2.11
C LYS A 446 -33.60 5.51 -2.58
N ASP A 447 -32.64 6.40 -2.77
CA ASP A 447 -32.84 7.74 -3.31
C ASP A 447 -32.19 7.84 -4.70
N PRO A 448 -32.86 7.33 -5.76
CA PRO A 448 -32.30 7.25 -7.11
C PRO A 448 -32.12 8.62 -7.75
N GLU A 449 -32.98 9.60 -7.48
CA GLU A 449 -32.88 10.95 -8.06
C GLU A 449 -31.61 11.67 -7.56
N ASN A 450 -31.29 11.54 -6.28
CA ASN A 450 -30.08 12.10 -5.70
C ASN A 450 -28.84 11.31 -6.10
N ALA A 451 -28.94 9.97 -6.21
CA ALA A 451 -27.86 9.13 -6.70
C ALA A 451 -27.44 9.51 -8.13
N GLU A 452 -28.40 9.70 -9.04
CA GLU A 452 -28.14 10.11 -10.42
C GLU A 452 -27.38 11.45 -10.46
N LYS A 453 -27.87 12.48 -9.76
CA LYS A 453 -27.22 13.79 -9.68
C LYS A 453 -25.78 13.69 -9.17
N LEU A 454 -25.57 12.90 -8.14
CA LEU A 454 -24.23 12.73 -7.54
C LEU A 454 -23.27 11.95 -8.44
N PHE A 455 -23.74 10.93 -9.19
CA PHE A 455 -22.91 10.28 -10.21
C PHE A 455 -22.54 11.22 -11.35
N LEU A 456 -23.49 12.07 -11.80
CA LEU A 456 -23.19 13.09 -12.81
C LEU A 456 -22.17 14.11 -12.27
N HIS A 457 -22.33 14.59 -11.05
CA HIS A 457 -21.32 15.46 -10.41
C HIS A 457 -19.95 14.78 -10.30
N SER A 458 -19.91 13.48 -10.01
CA SER A 458 -18.66 12.73 -10.04
C SER A 458 -17.98 12.76 -11.39
N ILE A 459 -18.74 12.58 -12.48
CA ILE A 459 -18.23 12.63 -13.86
C ILE A 459 -17.75 14.03 -14.22
N ASP A 460 -18.52 15.05 -13.87
CA ASP A 460 -18.20 16.46 -14.17
C ASP A 460 -16.96 16.93 -13.39
N ALA A 461 -16.71 16.40 -12.21
CA ALA A 461 -15.54 16.72 -11.40
C ALA A 461 -14.21 16.17 -11.97
N GLY A 462 -14.24 15.31 -13.00
CA GLY A 462 -13.03 14.79 -13.64
C GLY A 462 -12.43 13.56 -12.92
N PRO A 463 -13.18 12.46 -12.81
CA PRO A 463 -12.73 11.24 -12.14
C PRO A 463 -11.58 10.54 -12.86
N ASP A 464 -10.83 9.73 -12.12
CA ASP A 464 -9.97 8.71 -12.70
C ASP A 464 -10.79 7.69 -13.53
N ALA A 465 -10.11 6.90 -14.36
CA ALA A 465 -10.77 5.96 -15.26
C ALA A 465 -11.56 4.86 -14.51
N GLU A 466 -11.08 4.43 -13.34
CA GLU A 466 -11.76 3.43 -12.52
C GLU A 466 -13.08 3.98 -11.99
N THR A 467 -13.06 5.15 -11.34
CA THR A 467 -14.26 5.83 -10.82
C THR A 467 -15.24 6.16 -11.94
N ARG A 468 -14.73 6.62 -13.11
CA ARG A 468 -15.54 6.96 -14.28
C ARG A 468 -16.31 5.76 -14.84
N SER A 469 -15.63 4.62 -14.99
CA SER A 469 -16.27 3.40 -15.50
C SER A 469 -17.38 2.90 -14.57
N TRP A 470 -17.15 2.97 -13.27
CA TRP A 470 -18.17 2.62 -12.27
C TRP A 470 -19.34 3.62 -12.26
N ALA A 471 -19.08 4.92 -12.36
CA ALA A 471 -20.13 5.95 -12.38
C ALA A 471 -21.06 5.74 -13.59
N TYR A 472 -20.52 5.52 -14.79
CA TYR A 472 -21.30 5.20 -15.97
C TYR A 472 -22.09 3.90 -15.82
N TYR A 473 -21.49 2.85 -15.26
CA TYR A 473 -22.21 1.61 -15.02
C TYR A 473 -23.42 1.81 -14.09
N TYR A 474 -23.25 2.54 -12.97
CA TYR A 474 -24.35 2.81 -12.05
C TYR A 474 -25.43 3.71 -12.64
N LEU A 475 -25.07 4.72 -13.44
CA LEU A 475 -26.05 5.50 -14.21
C LEU A 475 -26.85 4.60 -15.13
N GLY A 476 -26.21 3.72 -15.89
CA GLY A 476 -26.90 2.75 -16.73
C GLY A 476 -27.90 1.88 -15.94
N ARG A 477 -27.53 1.47 -14.72
CA ARG A 477 -28.42 0.70 -13.84
C ARG A 477 -29.62 1.53 -13.32
N LEU A 478 -29.42 2.82 -13.04
CA LEU A 478 -30.51 3.71 -12.62
C LEU A 478 -31.50 3.95 -13.77
N GLU A 479 -31.03 4.20 -14.98
CA GLU A 479 -31.86 4.38 -16.18
C GLU A 479 -32.61 3.09 -16.56
N GLU A 480 -31.95 1.93 -16.46
CA GLU A 480 -32.59 0.64 -16.67
C GLU A 480 -33.75 0.41 -15.66
N ALA A 481 -33.53 0.78 -14.39
CA ALA A 481 -34.57 0.69 -13.37
C ALA A 481 -35.74 1.67 -13.58
N ALA A 482 -35.48 2.77 -14.28
CA ALA A 482 -36.50 3.73 -14.70
C ALA A 482 -37.21 3.35 -16.02
N ASP A 483 -36.88 2.17 -16.61
CA ASP A 483 -37.33 1.68 -17.91
C ASP A 483 -36.90 2.59 -19.11
N LEU A 484 -35.85 3.38 -18.93
CA LEU A 484 -35.23 4.25 -19.93
C LEU A 484 -34.11 3.49 -20.65
N ARG A 485 -34.50 2.46 -21.41
CA ARG A 485 -33.57 1.46 -21.98
C ARG A 485 -32.53 2.05 -22.92
N ASP A 486 -32.86 3.07 -23.69
CA ASP A 486 -31.92 3.68 -24.64
C ASP A 486 -30.85 4.50 -23.90
N GLU A 487 -31.21 5.26 -22.86
CA GLU A 487 -30.25 5.97 -22.01
C GLU A 487 -29.40 4.99 -21.21
N ALA A 488 -29.98 3.91 -20.68
CA ALA A 488 -29.24 2.85 -20.03
C ALA A 488 -28.15 2.25 -20.93
N ARG A 489 -28.50 1.91 -22.19
CA ARG A 489 -27.52 1.41 -23.18
C ARG A 489 -26.40 2.39 -23.47
N LYS A 490 -26.71 3.67 -23.53
CA LYS A 490 -25.71 4.74 -23.73
C LYS A 490 -24.69 4.75 -22.60
N TYR A 491 -25.14 4.74 -21.35
CA TYR A 491 -24.24 4.72 -20.20
C TYR A 491 -23.44 3.41 -20.09
N TYR A 492 -24.05 2.26 -20.38
CA TYR A 492 -23.31 1.00 -20.42
C TYR A 492 -22.22 0.99 -21.49
N ARG A 493 -22.47 1.57 -22.69
CA ARG A 493 -21.43 1.73 -23.72
C ARG A 493 -20.30 2.64 -23.25
N LEU A 494 -20.61 3.74 -22.56
CA LEU A 494 -19.60 4.62 -21.99
C LEU A 494 -18.74 3.88 -20.96
N ALA A 495 -19.35 3.09 -20.08
CA ALA A 495 -18.63 2.27 -19.11
C ALA A 495 -17.73 1.23 -19.79
N ALA A 496 -18.27 0.46 -20.75
CA ALA A 496 -17.55 -0.58 -21.47
C ALA A 496 -16.36 -0.04 -22.29
N ASN A 497 -16.46 1.19 -22.79
CA ASN A 497 -15.43 1.83 -23.61
C ASN A 497 -14.48 2.74 -22.80
N THR A 498 -14.55 2.74 -21.47
CA THR A 498 -13.67 3.55 -20.65
C THR A 498 -12.26 2.95 -20.63
N SER A 499 -11.34 3.55 -21.38
CA SER A 499 -9.93 3.12 -21.40
C SER A 499 -9.31 3.24 -20.01
N GLY A 500 -8.66 2.19 -19.51
CA GLY A 500 -8.07 2.14 -18.17
C GLY A 500 -9.11 2.05 -17.04
N GLY A 501 -10.40 1.84 -17.36
CA GLY A 501 -11.45 1.66 -16.37
C GLY A 501 -11.34 0.34 -15.61
N SER A 502 -12.17 0.19 -14.57
CA SER A 502 -12.24 -1.04 -13.80
C SER A 502 -12.62 -2.24 -14.67
N PRO A 503 -11.80 -3.31 -14.75
CA PRO A 503 -12.13 -4.50 -15.55
C PRO A 503 -13.50 -5.08 -15.21
N LYS A 504 -13.88 -5.01 -13.93
CA LYS A 504 -15.17 -5.50 -13.42
C LYS A 504 -16.33 -4.61 -13.86
N ALA A 505 -16.17 -3.29 -13.84
CA ALA A 505 -17.21 -2.38 -14.32
C ALA A 505 -17.43 -2.54 -15.81
N ILE A 506 -16.36 -2.68 -16.59
CA ILE A 506 -16.39 -2.92 -18.05
C ILE A 506 -17.10 -4.25 -18.35
N GLU A 507 -16.72 -5.34 -17.67
CA GLU A 507 -17.35 -6.65 -17.83
C GLU A 507 -18.86 -6.61 -17.54
N TRP A 508 -19.24 -5.95 -16.45
CA TRP A 508 -20.66 -5.88 -16.08
C TRP A 508 -21.48 -5.00 -17.02
N ALA A 509 -20.88 -3.92 -17.51
CA ALA A 509 -21.51 -3.08 -18.53
C ALA A 509 -21.71 -3.85 -19.84
N GLN A 510 -20.72 -4.63 -20.29
CA GLN A 510 -20.84 -5.46 -21.47
C GLN A 510 -21.93 -6.54 -21.31
N LYS A 511 -21.99 -7.21 -20.18
CA LYS A 511 -23.05 -8.18 -19.87
C LYS A 511 -24.45 -7.54 -19.90
N ALA A 512 -24.58 -6.31 -19.42
CA ALA A 512 -25.84 -5.57 -19.47
C ALA A 512 -26.25 -5.22 -20.92
N LEU A 513 -25.29 -4.83 -21.75
CA LEU A 513 -25.52 -4.58 -23.19
C LEU A 513 -25.97 -5.85 -23.92
N ASP A 514 -25.27 -6.98 -23.71
CA ASP A 514 -25.60 -8.28 -24.33
C ASP A 514 -27.01 -8.77 -23.92
N ALA A 515 -27.41 -8.52 -22.66
CA ALA A 515 -28.76 -8.85 -22.18
C ALA A 515 -29.84 -7.98 -22.85
N ALA A 516 -29.56 -6.67 -23.02
CA ALA A 516 -30.47 -5.75 -23.67
C ALA A 516 -30.67 -6.02 -25.17
N GLU A 517 -29.65 -6.56 -25.86
CA GLU A 517 -29.77 -6.98 -27.27
C GLU A 517 -30.62 -8.24 -27.43
N LYS A 518 -30.49 -9.21 -26.53
CA LYS A 518 -31.31 -10.43 -26.53
C LYS A 518 -32.79 -10.17 -26.30
N THR A 519 -33.12 -9.18 -25.47
CA THR A 519 -34.53 -8.80 -25.20
C THR A 519 -35.13 -7.95 -26.31
N GLY A 520 -34.35 -7.12 -27.02
CA GLY A 520 -34.81 -6.32 -28.15
C GLY A 520 -35.03 -7.11 -29.46
N GLY A 521 -34.34 -8.26 -29.61
CA GLY A 521 -34.51 -9.14 -30.80
C GLY A 521 -35.81 -9.94 -30.83
N ASN A 522 -36.54 -10.04 -29.71
CA ASN A 522 -37.79 -10.81 -29.62
C ASN A 522 -39.05 -9.97 -29.90
N GLU A 523 -38.94 -8.64 -30.04
CA GLU A 523 -40.09 -7.78 -30.30
C GLU A 523 -40.29 -7.44 -31.82
N SER A 524 -39.41 -7.92 -32.70
CA SER A 524 -39.46 -7.59 -34.14
C SER A 524 -39.92 -8.75 -35.03
N SER A 525 -40.75 -9.66 -34.56
CA SER A 525 -41.46 -10.61 -35.46
C SER A 525 -42.86 -10.06 -35.74
N PRO A 526 -43.17 -9.57 -36.95
CA PRO A 526 -44.52 -9.19 -37.28
C PRO A 526 -45.38 -10.46 -37.33
N LYS A 527 -46.44 -10.51 -36.56
CA LYS A 527 -47.54 -11.47 -36.79
C LYS A 527 -48.08 -11.20 -38.17
N ASN A 528 -47.76 -12.08 -39.12
CA ASN A 528 -48.51 -12.19 -40.36
C ASN A 528 -49.92 -12.69 -39.99
N GLU A 529 -50.86 -11.77 -39.93
CA GLU A 529 -52.26 -12.09 -40.18
C GLU A 529 -52.44 -12.19 -41.70
N ASP A 530 -52.63 -13.44 -42.18
CA ASP A 530 -53.25 -13.67 -43.47
C ASP A 530 -54.09 -14.94 -43.41
N ARG A 531 -55.41 -14.69 -43.55
CA ARG A 531 -56.54 -15.51 -44.03
C ARG A 531 -57.00 -16.70 -43.21
#